data_de88c1d272756de0c5cfb46cc294b704
#
_entry.id   de88c1d272756de0c5cfb46cc294b704
#
_cell.length_a   1.000
_cell.length_b   1.000
_cell.length_c   1.000
_cell.angle_alpha   90.00
_cell.angle_beta   90.00
_cell.angle_gamma   90.00
#
_symmetry.space_group_name_H-M   'P 1'
#
loop_
_entity.id
_entity.type
_entity.pdbx_description
1 polymer ?
#
loop_
_entity_poly.entity_id
_entity_poly.type
_entity_poly.pdbx_seq_one_letter_code
_entity_poly.pdbx_strand_id
1 'polypeptide(L)'
;MRLGLDLAHLENPIANSPGLIDVKPRLRYLRDAATSIAASWFSLCGLSVGLPVEPAVYDLLVAMPDGIKRVQVKTTTCYAKDGWTVVVGRRPYSVGNRERRVPYDPELIDWFFIVDGNLTIYLIPSRVIAGRISILLRTYTKYIVGNAAGLMAGQLAVA
;
A
#
# COMPACT_ATOMS: atom_id res chain seq x y z
N MET A 1 -11.73 36.78 -15.80
CA MET A 1 -11.31 36.06 -17.02
C MET A 1 -10.73 34.72 -16.57
N ARG A 2 -11.54 33.65 -16.61
CA ARG A 2 -11.11 32.29 -16.23
C ARG A 2 -10.45 31.66 -17.45
N LEU A 3 -9.16 31.46 -17.43
CA LEU A 3 -8.46 30.58 -18.38
C LEU A 3 -8.85 29.14 -18.07
N GLY A 4 -9.87 28.64 -18.74
CA GLY A 4 -10.17 27.20 -18.76
C GLY A 4 -9.05 26.50 -19.53
N LEU A 5 -8.14 25.86 -18.83
CA LEU A 5 -7.26 24.87 -19.44
C LEU A 5 -8.14 23.66 -19.79
N ASP A 6 -8.45 23.53 -21.07
CA ASP A 6 -9.11 22.35 -21.62
C ASP A 6 -8.09 21.20 -21.63
N LEU A 7 -8.16 20.36 -20.61
CA LEU A 7 -7.29 19.19 -20.44
C LEU A 7 -7.72 17.99 -21.32
N ALA A 8 -8.77 18.16 -22.16
CA ALA A 8 -9.30 17.09 -23.01
C ALA A 8 -8.36 16.70 -24.17
N HIS A 9 -7.29 17.46 -24.41
CA HIS A 9 -6.32 17.19 -25.49
C HIS A 9 -4.94 16.74 -25.02
N LEU A 10 -4.74 16.40 -23.76
CA LEU A 10 -3.56 15.65 -23.35
C LEU A 10 -3.72 14.19 -23.81
N GLU A 11 -3.68 13.98 -25.12
CA GLU A 11 -3.39 12.68 -25.69
C GLU A 11 -2.07 12.21 -25.06
N ASN A 12 -2.12 11.06 -24.42
CA ASN A 12 -0.93 10.46 -23.83
C ASN A 12 0.11 10.25 -24.95
N PRO A 13 1.15 11.08 -25.08
CA PRO A 13 2.09 11.03 -26.21
C PRO A 13 2.86 9.70 -26.25
N ILE A 14 2.78 8.90 -25.19
CA ILE A 14 3.39 7.58 -25.07
C ILE A 14 2.55 6.51 -25.81
N ALA A 15 1.23 6.71 -25.93
CA ALA A 15 0.32 5.70 -26.48
C ALA A 15 0.51 5.44 -28.00
N ASN A 16 1.10 6.39 -28.75
CA ASN A 16 1.22 6.34 -30.23
C ASN A 16 2.66 6.30 -30.73
N SER A 17 3.66 6.08 -29.88
CA SER A 17 5.05 6.02 -30.33
C SER A 17 5.39 4.60 -30.82
N PRO A 18 5.76 4.42 -32.09
CA PRO A 18 6.17 3.09 -32.60
C PRO A 18 7.40 2.59 -31.84
N GLY A 19 7.30 1.40 -31.23
CA GLY A 19 8.40 0.77 -30.52
C GLY A 19 8.41 0.92 -29.01
N LEU A 20 7.42 1.63 -28.41
CA LEU A 20 7.25 1.64 -26.95
C LEU A 20 6.52 0.38 -26.45
N ILE A 21 7.08 -0.22 -25.42
CA ILE A 21 6.46 -1.33 -24.69
C ILE A 21 5.09 -0.85 -24.16
N ASP A 22 4.07 -1.72 -24.27
CA ASP A 22 2.74 -1.46 -23.66
C ASP A 22 2.88 -1.31 -22.12
N VAL A 23 3.00 -0.06 -21.66
CA VAL A 23 3.23 0.28 -20.26
C VAL A 23 1.90 0.52 -19.59
N LYS A 24 1.22 -0.56 -19.18
CA LYS A 24 -0.05 -0.50 -18.43
C LYS A 24 0.11 -1.14 -17.05
N PRO A 25 -0.42 -0.51 -15.98
CA PRO A 25 -0.46 -1.12 -14.67
C PRO A 25 -1.21 -2.46 -14.72
N ARG A 26 -0.66 -3.49 -14.07
CA ARG A 26 -1.27 -4.82 -13.99
C ARG A 26 -1.24 -5.30 -12.54
N LEU A 27 -2.38 -5.78 -12.03
CA LEU A 27 -2.54 -6.22 -10.63
C LEU A 27 -1.54 -7.30 -10.20
N ARG A 28 -1.06 -8.14 -11.12
CA ARG A 28 -0.03 -9.14 -10.81
C ARG A 28 1.26 -8.56 -10.25
N TYR A 29 1.55 -7.27 -10.52
CA TYR A 29 2.72 -6.56 -10.02
C TYR A 29 2.41 -5.69 -8.79
N LEU A 30 1.19 -5.76 -8.24
CA LEU A 30 0.79 -4.96 -7.08
C LEU A 30 1.73 -5.18 -5.89
N ARG A 31 2.16 -6.42 -5.66
CA ARG A 31 3.08 -6.76 -4.59
C ARG A 31 4.43 -6.02 -4.75
N ASP A 32 4.96 -5.98 -5.96
CA ASP A 32 6.27 -5.37 -6.23
C ASP A 32 6.20 -3.84 -6.14
N ALA A 33 5.05 -3.26 -6.47
CA ALA A 33 4.80 -1.82 -6.38
C ALA A 33 4.39 -1.34 -4.98
N ALA A 34 4.06 -2.25 -4.06
CA ALA A 34 3.36 -1.92 -2.82
C ALA A 34 4.07 -0.90 -1.94
N THR A 35 5.38 -1.08 -1.70
CA THR A 35 6.17 -0.17 -0.86
C THR A 35 6.28 1.22 -1.50
N SER A 36 6.43 1.29 -2.83
CA SER A 36 6.44 2.55 -3.56
C SER A 36 5.09 3.27 -3.51
N ILE A 37 3.98 2.53 -3.62
CA ILE A 37 2.62 3.07 -3.45
C ILE A 37 2.46 3.67 -2.05
N ALA A 38 2.87 2.94 -1.02
CA ALA A 38 2.79 3.40 0.36
C ALA A 38 3.66 4.64 0.60
N ALA A 39 4.91 4.64 0.12
CA ALA A 39 5.81 5.78 0.24
C ALA A 39 5.23 7.01 -0.46
N SER A 40 4.72 6.86 -1.69
CA SER A 40 4.08 7.95 -2.44
C SER A 40 2.83 8.47 -1.73
N TRP A 41 2.00 7.58 -1.19
CA TRP A 41 0.81 7.95 -0.42
C TRP A 41 1.16 8.84 0.78
N PHE A 42 2.09 8.41 1.63
CA PHE A 42 2.49 9.20 2.79
C PHE A 42 3.16 10.52 2.39
N SER A 43 3.98 10.52 1.33
CA SER A 43 4.61 11.75 0.82
C SER A 43 3.57 12.75 0.30
N LEU A 44 2.51 12.30 -0.38
CA LEU A 44 1.38 13.13 -0.80
C LEU A 44 0.55 13.66 0.37
N CYS A 45 0.55 12.96 1.51
CA CYS A 45 0.00 13.48 2.77
C CYS A 45 0.91 14.51 3.45
N GLY A 46 2.05 14.88 2.83
CA GLY A 46 3.01 15.84 3.40
C GLY A 46 3.93 15.24 4.47
N LEU A 47 4.02 13.92 4.58
CA LEU A 47 4.82 13.23 5.58
C LEU A 47 6.17 12.79 5.01
N SER A 48 7.24 12.90 5.80
CA SER A 48 8.55 12.38 5.43
C SER A 48 8.59 10.86 5.58
N VAL A 49 9.14 10.19 4.57
CA VAL A 49 9.24 8.72 4.52
C VAL A 49 10.70 8.30 4.42
N GLY A 50 11.09 7.32 5.23
CA GLY A 50 12.39 6.66 5.18
C GLY A 50 12.26 5.18 4.84
N LEU A 51 13.24 4.63 4.13
CA LEU A 51 13.38 3.21 3.90
C LEU A 51 14.37 2.62 4.92
N PRO A 52 14.03 1.51 5.60
CA PRO A 52 14.98 0.87 6.50
C PRO A 52 16.11 0.20 5.72
N VAL A 53 17.25 0.03 6.38
CA VAL A 53 18.31 -0.85 5.89
C VAL A 53 17.97 -2.28 6.32
N GLU A 54 17.96 -3.20 5.37
CA GLU A 54 17.67 -4.61 5.63
C GLU A 54 18.80 -5.31 6.47
N PRO A 55 18.43 -6.26 7.34
CA PRO A 55 17.10 -6.82 7.56
C PRO A 55 16.25 -5.98 8.51
N ALA A 56 15.01 -5.67 8.14
CA ALA A 56 14.05 -4.95 8.95
C ALA A 56 12.71 -5.69 9.06
N VAL A 57 11.96 -5.42 10.14
CA VAL A 57 10.64 -6.03 10.39
C VAL A 57 9.51 -5.21 9.77
N TYR A 58 9.81 -4.00 9.34
CA TYR A 58 8.90 -3.05 8.71
C TYR A 58 9.46 -2.58 7.36
N ASP A 59 8.61 -2.10 6.49
CA ASP A 59 8.99 -1.69 5.13
C ASP A 59 9.26 -0.18 5.01
N LEU A 60 8.66 0.64 5.89
CA LEU A 60 8.79 2.09 5.89
C LEU A 60 8.89 2.66 7.32
N LEU A 61 9.58 3.79 7.42
CA LEU A 61 9.53 4.72 8.54
C LEU A 61 8.80 5.98 8.10
N VAL A 62 7.77 6.39 8.82
CA VAL A 62 6.97 7.58 8.50
C VAL A 62 7.02 8.55 9.67
N ALA A 63 7.45 9.79 9.41
CA ALA A 63 7.47 10.85 10.41
C ALA A 63 6.06 11.42 10.57
N MET A 64 5.39 11.06 11.66
CA MET A 64 4.10 11.60 12.05
C MET A 64 4.28 12.72 13.09
N PRO A 65 3.26 13.59 13.32
CA PRO A 65 3.37 14.65 14.34
C PRO A 65 3.67 14.14 15.74
N ASP A 66 3.26 12.91 16.05
CA ASP A 66 3.45 12.23 17.34
C ASP A 66 4.65 11.29 17.38
N GLY A 67 5.53 11.34 16.38
CA GLY A 67 6.76 10.55 16.30
C GLY A 67 6.85 9.67 15.06
N ILE A 68 7.97 8.95 14.95
CA ILE A 68 8.23 8.05 13.83
C ILE A 68 7.41 6.77 13.99
N LYS A 69 6.68 6.39 12.93
CA LYS A 69 5.91 5.14 12.86
C LYS A 69 6.60 4.13 11.94
N ARG A 70 6.67 2.90 12.40
CA ARG A 70 7.15 1.75 11.64
C ARG A 70 5.96 1.12 10.92
N VAL A 71 6.01 1.12 9.61
CA VAL A 71 4.90 0.66 8.75
C VAL A 71 5.28 -0.60 8.01
N GLN A 72 4.46 -1.64 8.15
CA GLN A 72 4.55 -2.87 7.36
C GLN A 72 3.57 -2.78 6.20
N VAL A 73 4.04 -2.98 4.99
CA VAL A 73 3.22 -2.94 3.78
C VAL A 73 2.76 -4.35 3.40
N LYS A 74 1.50 -4.50 3.04
CA LYS A 74 0.90 -5.75 2.57
C LYS A 74 0.00 -5.49 1.37
N THR A 75 -0.15 -6.50 0.52
CA THR A 75 -1.11 -6.48 -0.58
C THR A 75 -1.89 -7.77 -0.63
N THR A 76 -3.05 -7.72 -1.27
CA THR A 76 -3.80 -8.92 -1.60
C THR A 76 -4.53 -8.77 -2.93
N THR A 77 -4.52 -9.85 -3.70
CA THR A 77 -5.39 -10.07 -4.86
C THR A 77 -6.27 -11.30 -4.64
N CYS A 78 -6.31 -11.82 -3.39
CA CYS A 78 -7.11 -12.97 -3.02
C CYS A 78 -8.50 -12.52 -2.54
N TYR A 79 -9.51 -12.71 -3.38
CA TYR A 79 -10.91 -12.47 -3.05
C TYR A 79 -11.58 -13.78 -2.65
N ALA A 80 -12.05 -13.90 -1.43
CA ALA A 80 -12.71 -15.10 -0.92
C ALA A 80 -13.72 -14.74 0.16
N LYS A 81 -14.80 -15.52 0.28
CA LYS A 81 -15.83 -15.31 1.31
C LYS A 81 -16.40 -13.88 1.32
N ASP A 82 -16.72 -13.37 0.15
CA ASP A 82 -17.27 -12.02 -0.07
C ASP A 82 -16.36 -10.87 0.41
N GLY A 83 -15.04 -11.04 0.30
CA GLY A 83 -14.10 -9.98 0.65
C GLY A 83 -12.65 -10.33 0.33
N TRP A 84 -11.82 -9.32 0.39
CA TRP A 84 -10.38 -9.46 0.23
C TRP A 84 -9.78 -10.07 1.48
N THR A 85 -9.06 -11.19 1.33
CA THR A 85 -8.30 -11.82 2.42
C THR A 85 -6.83 -11.49 2.26
N VAL A 86 -6.19 -10.95 3.30
CA VAL A 86 -4.79 -10.61 3.31
C VAL A 86 -4.04 -11.37 4.41
N VAL A 87 -2.85 -11.85 4.05
CA VAL A 87 -1.93 -12.46 5.00
C VAL A 87 -1.13 -11.35 5.69
N VAL A 88 -1.35 -11.18 6.98
CA VAL A 88 -0.66 -10.19 7.83
C VAL A 88 0.43 -10.82 8.70
N GLY A 89 0.61 -12.14 8.65
CA GLY A 89 1.72 -12.84 9.32
C GLY A 89 3.03 -12.75 8.54
N ARG A 90 4.14 -12.96 9.23
CA ARG A 90 5.49 -13.05 8.66
C ARG A 90 6.04 -14.48 8.68
N ARG A 91 7.04 -14.75 7.87
CA ARG A 91 7.84 -15.97 7.99
C ARG A 91 8.96 -15.72 8.99
N PRO A 92 9.20 -16.63 9.96
CA PRO A 92 10.32 -16.49 10.87
C PRO A 92 11.65 -16.64 10.12
N TYR A 93 12.68 -15.96 10.61
CA TYR A 93 14.03 -16.03 10.02
C TYR A 93 14.77 -17.33 10.34
N SER A 94 14.24 -18.17 11.24
CA SER A 94 14.90 -19.43 11.65
C SER A 94 14.85 -20.48 10.54
N VAL A 95 15.97 -21.16 10.34
CA VAL A 95 16.24 -22.10 9.24
C VAL A 95 15.35 -23.36 9.24
N GLY A 96 14.72 -23.71 10.37
CA GLY A 96 13.99 -24.97 10.53
C GLY A 96 12.48 -24.93 10.30
N ASN A 97 11.85 -23.76 10.17
CA ASN A 97 10.37 -23.65 10.17
C ASN A 97 9.85 -22.59 9.20
N ARG A 98 10.40 -22.56 7.97
CA ARG A 98 10.07 -21.56 6.94
C ARG A 98 8.61 -21.60 6.43
N GLU A 99 7.89 -22.70 6.68
CA GLU A 99 6.53 -22.87 6.18
C GLU A 99 5.47 -22.27 7.12
N ARG A 100 5.75 -22.22 8.42
CA ARG A 100 4.80 -21.71 9.42
C ARG A 100 4.90 -20.19 9.55
N ARG A 101 3.82 -19.50 9.18
CA ARG A 101 3.71 -18.06 9.45
C ARG A 101 3.44 -17.81 10.92
N VAL A 102 3.99 -16.73 11.45
CA VAL A 102 3.76 -16.24 12.80
C VAL A 102 3.20 -14.81 12.73
N PRO A 103 2.40 -14.39 13.73
CA PRO A 103 1.96 -13.00 13.82
C PRO A 103 3.15 -12.04 13.93
N TYR A 104 2.96 -10.78 13.52
CA TYR A 104 3.89 -9.72 13.88
C TYR A 104 3.73 -9.36 15.35
N ASP A 105 4.84 -9.02 15.98
CA ASP A 105 4.85 -8.40 17.28
C ASP A 105 4.39 -6.94 17.15
N PRO A 106 3.30 -6.50 17.81
CA PRO A 106 2.81 -5.14 17.74
C PRO A 106 3.76 -4.12 18.38
N GLU A 107 4.79 -4.56 19.13
CA GLU A 107 5.83 -3.66 19.64
C GLU A 107 6.93 -3.38 18.60
N LEU A 108 7.00 -4.15 17.51
CA LEU A 108 7.99 -3.97 16.45
C LEU A 108 7.47 -3.18 15.25
N ILE A 109 6.16 -3.11 15.07
CA ILE A 109 5.51 -2.33 14.00
C ILE A 109 4.32 -1.57 14.57
N ASP A 110 4.08 -0.37 14.05
CA ASP A 110 2.99 0.50 14.52
C ASP A 110 1.75 0.36 13.63
N TRP A 111 1.95 0.21 12.31
CA TRP A 111 0.88 0.22 11.33
C TRP A 111 1.07 -0.82 10.24
N PHE A 112 -0.05 -1.37 9.76
CA PHE A 112 -0.14 -2.06 8.49
C PHE A 112 -0.73 -1.12 7.43
N PHE A 113 0.00 -0.89 6.35
CA PHE A 113 -0.50 -0.28 5.13
C PHE A 113 -0.86 -1.40 4.17
N ILE A 114 -2.15 -1.55 3.83
CA ILE A 114 -2.63 -2.67 3.04
C ILE A 114 -3.32 -2.15 1.78
N VAL A 115 -2.97 -2.72 0.62
CA VAL A 115 -3.62 -2.44 -0.66
C VAL A 115 -4.31 -3.70 -1.16
N ASP A 116 -5.60 -3.63 -1.43
CA ASP A 116 -6.36 -4.75 -2.00
C ASP A 116 -6.39 -4.72 -3.55
N GLY A 117 -7.01 -5.73 -4.16
CA GLY A 117 -7.10 -5.83 -5.61
C GLY A 117 -7.97 -4.77 -6.29
N ASN A 118 -8.75 -4.00 -5.54
CA ASN A 118 -9.47 -2.81 -6.00
C ASN A 118 -8.64 -1.53 -5.80
N LEU A 119 -7.38 -1.68 -5.38
CA LEU A 119 -6.47 -0.59 -5.02
C LEU A 119 -6.96 0.24 -3.82
N THR A 120 -7.89 -0.28 -3.02
CA THR A 120 -8.31 0.34 -1.77
C THR A 120 -7.19 0.26 -0.75
N ILE A 121 -6.91 1.38 -0.09
CA ILE A 121 -5.85 1.53 0.90
C ILE A 121 -6.43 1.50 2.29
N TYR A 122 -5.90 0.60 3.12
CA TYR A 122 -6.20 0.49 4.54
C TYR A 122 -4.97 0.86 5.36
N LEU A 123 -5.16 1.63 6.44
CA LEU A 123 -4.13 1.91 7.42
C LEU A 123 -4.59 1.40 8.78
N ILE A 124 -4.13 0.22 9.16
CA ILE A 124 -4.62 -0.51 10.34
C ILE A 124 -3.55 -0.51 11.43
N PRO A 125 -3.83 0.01 12.65
CA PRO A 125 -2.90 -0.12 13.76
C PRO A 125 -2.56 -1.59 14.05
N SER A 126 -1.29 -1.90 14.26
CA SER A 126 -0.83 -3.30 14.47
C SER A 126 -1.52 -3.99 15.63
N ARG A 127 -1.81 -3.26 16.70
CA ARG A 127 -2.50 -3.77 17.89
C ARG A 127 -3.92 -4.26 17.62
N VAL A 128 -4.59 -3.70 16.60
CA VAL A 128 -5.95 -4.09 16.20
C VAL A 128 -6.00 -5.50 15.63
N ILE A 129 -4.92 -5.93 15.00
CA ILE A 129 -4.80 -7.26 14.35
C ILE A 129 -3.73 -8.13 15.00
N ALA A 130 -3.31 -7.78 16.23
CA ALA A 130 -2.33 -8.54 16.99
C ALA A 130 -2.73 -10.02 17.11
N GLY A 131 -1.76 -10.92 16.99
CA GLY A 131 -1.96 -12.37 17.08
C GLY A 131 -2.57 -13.00 15.82
N ARG A 132 -2.94 -12.23 14.80
CA ARG A 132 -3.53 -12.75 13.57
C ARG A 132 -2.45 -13.02 12.50
N ILE A 133 -2.69 -14.07 11.72
CA ILE A 133 -1.86 -14.43 10.55
C ILE A 133 -2.54 -13.98 9.26
N SER A 134 -3.87 -13.96 9.25
CA SER A 134 -4.68 -13.53 8.11
C SER A 134 -5.92 -12.79 8.61
N ILE A 135 -6.40 -11.83 7.83
CA ILE A 135 -7.61 -11.06 8.10
C ILE A 135 -8.47 -10.92 6.85
N LEU A 136 -9.77 -10.70 7.06
CA LEU A 136 -10.75 -10.41 6.01
C LEU A 136 -11.04 -8.90 6.03
N LEU A 137 -10.63 -8.17 4.99
CA LEU A 137 -10.62 -6.69 4.96
C LEU A 137 -12.00 -6.06 5.10
N ARG A 138 -13.09 -6.75 4.69
CA ARG A 138 -14.46 -6.23 4.86
C ARG A 138 -14.84 -5.91 6.31
N THR A 139 -14.14 -6.50 7.30
CA THR A 139 -14.37 -6.21 8.72
C THR A 139 -13.55 -5.03 9.23
N TYR A 140 -12.71 -4.43 8.36
CA TYR A 140 -11.80 -3.33 8.69
C TYR A 140 -12.07 -2.06 7.86
N THR A 141 -13.28 -1.90 7.32
CA THR A 141 -13.65 -0.76 6.44
C THR A 141 -13.45 0.60 7.10
N LYS A 142 -13.57 0.69 8.42
CA LYS A 142 -13.30 1.93 9.17
C LYS A 142 -11.84 2.41 9.08
N TYR A 143 -10.93 1.58 8.60
CA TYR A 143 -9.52 1.90 8.41
C TYR A 143 -9.16 2.20 6.95
N ILE A 144 -10.14 2.31 6.07
CA ILE A 144 -9.93 2.78 4.70
C ILE A 144 -9.52 4.25 4.75
N VAL A 145 -8.38 4.56 4.15
CA VAL A 145 -7.84 5.93 4.07
C VAL A 145 -7.84 6.48 2.65
N GLY A 146 -8.07 5.64 1.64
CA GLY A 146 -8.13 6.09 0.25
C GLY A 146 -8.08 4.96 -0.77
N ASN A 147 -7.78 5.33 -2.01
CA ASN A 147 -7.66 4.40 -3.12
C ASN A 147 -6.49 4.82 -4.03
N ALA A 148 -5.60 3.88 -4.36
CA ALA A 148 -4.44 4.14 -5.18
C ALA A 148 -4.79 4.40 -6.66
N ALA A 149 -5.95 3.98 -7.14
CA ALA A 149 -6.41 4.31 -8.49
C ALA A 149 -6.61 5.82 -8.67
N GLY A 150 -7.06 6.53 -7.63
CA GLY A 150 -7.18 7.98 -7.62
C GLY A 150 -5.84 8.70 -7.80
N LEU A 151 -4.75 8.13 -7.27
CA LEU A 151 -3.39 8.64 -7.48
C LEU A 151 -2.96 8.52 -8.95
N MET A 152 -3.37 7.44 -9.62
CA MET A 152 -3.04 7.16 -11.02
C MET A 152 -3.93 7.94 -12.00
N ALA A 153 -5.14 8.32 -11.60
CA ALA A 153 -6.14 8.99 -12.44
C ALA A 153 -6.06 10.52 -12.38
N GLY A 154 -5.10 11.10 -11.67
CA GLY A 154 -4.97 12.56 -11.57
C GLY A 154 -6.06 13.24 -10.73
N GLN A 155 -6.84 12.50 -9.95
CA GLN A 155 -7.87 13.02 -9.04
C GLN A 155 -7.27 13.48 -7.71
N LEU A 156 -6.14 14.16 -7.74
CA LEU A 156 -5.62 14.84 -6.56
C LEU A 156 -6.47 16.09 -6.33
N ALA A 157 -7.07 16.23 -5.15
CA ALA A 157 -7.72 17.45 -4.74
C ALA A 157 -6.68 18.59 -4.79
N VAL A 158 -6.92 19.56 -5.65
CA VAL A 158 -6.16 20.82 -5.64
C VAL A 158 -6.69 21.62 -4.47
N ALA A 159 -5.92 21.70 -3.37
CA ALA A 159 -6.21 22.55 -2.23
C ALA A 159 -5.97 24.02 -2.61
#